data_509e8cfdb828842d5d84c51fb93b87c1
#
_entry.id   509e8cfdb828842d5d84c51fb93b87c1
#
_cell.length_a   1.000
_cell.length_b   1.000
_cell.length_c   1.000
_cell.angle_alpha   90.00
_cell.angle_beta   90.00
_cell.angle_gamma   90.00
#
_symmetry.space_group_name_H-M   'P 1'
#
loop_
_entity.id
_entity.type
_entity.pdbx_description
1 polymer ?
#
loop_
_entity_poly.entity_id
_entity_poly.type
_entity_poly.pdbx_seq_one_letter_code
_entity_poly.pdbx_strand_id
1 'polypeptide(L)'
;MPLQRRTSRSPLALLPLALLAGACMTCMTCMAAAAELSPADAERHAQATYREYFELLSLPNDAISPEDIRKNVEWLEQAFRKRGFTTRQLPNDGKPMLYAEYPGSDPARKTVLFYMHLDGQPVIPAQWAQKSPWTPVLKRKAANGGWEEIDSAPLFSGPLDPEWRVFGRASADDKGPIMMMLAAIDALKAGGGQPAVNVKVILDSEEEKGSPSISKVMQAHRDLLRCDAIVIHDGPMHATNRPTLVFGNRGAARAQLTVYGAKVPLHSGHYGNYAPNPAQRLASLLASMKNDQGRVTVAGYYDHVKIGEADRKIMAAVPDDEAALKRRLGIAQTDKVGANYQEAMQYPSLNVRGMAAAAVGDKVANIVPDKAVAEMDLRTTPDSDPAYLGQLIQKHIERQGYHLVKGEPTDEERSRYDKLASFSYQSEGGEAAGSQIDSPVGQWAYRALSDTFGAKPEPVRIRMMGGTVPTAEIVRVLPVPFAIIPLVNADNNQHAANENLRMGNYVSGVRTVYGLMTQAF
;
A
#
# COMPACT_ATOMS: atom_id res chain seq x y z
N MET A 1 -4.43 -29.69 97.23
CA MET A 1 -3.61 -29.16 98.33
C MET A 1 -2.53 -28.26 97.78
N PRO A 2 -2.20 -27.25 98.48
CA PRO A 2 -2.18 -25.84 98.01
C PRO A 2 -0.76 -25.31 97.90
N LEU A 3 -0.62 -24.12 97.29
CA LEU A 3 -0.07 -22.97 98.00
C LEU A 3 0.04 -21.74 97.15
N GLN A 4 -0.62 -20.76 97.65
CA GLN A 4 -0.58 -19.35 97.31
C GLN A 4 0.80 -18.72 97.55
N ARG A 5 1.09 -17.62 96.89
CA ARG A 5 1.47 -16.29 97.41
C ARG A 5 1.76 -15.35 96.26
N ARG A 6 0.96 -14.34 96.03
CA ARG A 6 0.88 -12.97 96.58
C ARG A 6 2.12 -12.11 96.30
N THR A 7 1.79 -11.10 95.51
CA THR A 7 2.01 -9.63 95.63
C THR A 7 3.37 -9.07 95.22
N SER A 8 3.36 -8.10 94.25
CA SER A 8 3.39 -6.68 94.64
C SER A 8 3.25 -5.78 93.43
N ARG A 9 2.47 -4.77 93.53
CA ARG A 9 2.29 -3.66 92.63
C ARG A 9 3.42 -2.65 92.79
N SER A 10 3.86 -2.05 91.63
CA SER A 10 4.26 -0.64 91.62
C SER A 10 4.24 -0.13 90.16
N PRO A 11 3.81 1.09 89.88
CA PRO A 11 3.52 1.61 88.56
C PRO A 11 4.73 2.31 87.95
N LEU A 12 4.99 2.11 86.72
CA LEU A 12 5.92 2.96 85.95
C LEU A 12 5.29 3.53 84.69
N ALA A 13 5.50 4.79 84.59
CA ALA A 13 5.10 5.80 83.69
C ALA A 13 4.93 5.43 82.19
N LEU A 14 3.82 5.90 81.62
CA LEU A 14 3.57 6.00 80.19
C LEU A 14 4.37 7.16 79.56
N LEU A 15 5.30 6.83 78.68
CA LEU A 15 5.81 7.79 77.67
C LEU A 15 5.10 7.51 76.36
N PRO A 16 4.60 8.52 75.63
CA PRO A 16 3.98 8.34 74.29
C PRO A 16 5.08 8.22 73.25
N LEU A 17 5.10 7.08 72.55
CA LEU A 17 5.88 6.86 71.34
C LEU A 17 5.16 7.58 70.19
N ALA A 18 5.71 8.69 69.70
CA ALA A 18 5.26 9.36 68.53
C ALA A 18 5.60 8.50 67.28
N LEU A 19 4.62 7.87 66.69
CA LEU A 19 4.73 7.26 65.34
C LEU A 19 4.85 8.38 64.31
N LEU A 20 6.05 8.58 63.75
CA LEU A 20 6.26 9.26 62.48
C LEU A 20 5.73 8.34 61.36
N ALA A 21 4.50 8.55 60.93
CA ALA A 21 4.01 8.01 59.70
C ALA A 21 4.62 8.83 58.54
N GLY A 22 5.75 8.34 58.00
CA GLY A 22 6.31 8.81 56.73
C GLY A 22 5.33 8.47 55.61
N ALA A 23 4.53 9.46 55.18
CA ALA A 23 3.74 9.37 53.98
C ALA A 23 4.68 9.31 52.76
N CYS A 24 5.00 8.10 52.31
CA CYS A 24 5.59 7.87 51.00
C CYS A 24 4.51 8.20 49.97
N MET A 25 4.44 9.47 49.57
CA MET A 25 3.66 9.89 48.39
C MET A 25 4.37 9.31 47.17
N THR A 26 4.06 8.06 46.80
CA THR A 26 4.27 7.57 45.46
C THR A 26 3.40 8.43 44.53
N CYS A 27 4.07 9.39 43.90
CA CYS A 27 3.48 10.16 42.81
C CYS A 27 3.24 9.17 41.65
N MET A 28 2.12 8.46 41.70
CA MET A 28 1.54 7.83 40.51
C MET A 28 1.11 8.98 39.64
N THR A 29 2.01 9.41 38.74
CA THR A 29 1.59 10.15 37.55
C THR A 29 0.62 9.25 36.77
N CYS A 30 -0.66 9.37 37.06
CA CYS A 30 -1.70 8.91 36.18
C CYS A 30 -1.45 9.62 34.83
N MET A 31 -0.77 8.96 33.90
CA MET A 31 -0.77 9.40 32.52
C MET A 31 -2.22 9.33 32.07
N ALA A 32 -2.89 10.49 32.00
CA ALA A 32 -4.21 10.56 31.43
C ALA A 32 -4.12 9.98 30.00
N ALA A 33 -4.89 8.94 29.75
CA ALA A 33 -5.10 8.49 28.39
C ALA A 33 -5.51 9.71 27.56
N ALA A 34 -4.90 9.89 26.39
CA ALA A 34 -5.27 11.01 25.53
C ALA A 34 -6.77 10.92 25.24
N ALA A 35 -7.47 12.04 25.43
CA ALA A 35 -8.90 12.09 25.18
C ALA A 35 -9.18 11.77 23.69
N GLU A 36 -10.32 11.16 23.40
CA GLU A 36 -10.76 10.91 22.03
C GLU A 36 -10.83 12.25 21.26
N LEU A 37 -10.26 12.25 20.04
CA LEU A 37 -10.31 13.44 19.17
C LEU A 37 -11.69 13.55 18.53
N SER A 38 -12.48 14.54 18.96
CA SER A 38 -13.80 14.78 18.38
C SER A 38 -13.72 15.13 16.89
N PRO A 39 -14.76 14.84 16.08
CA PRO A 39 -14.79 15.26 14.67
C PRO A 39 -14.55 16.75 14.46
N ALA A 40 -15.12 17.62 15.31
CA ALA A 40 -14.94 19.07 15.23
C ALA A 40 -13.51 19.50 15.57
N ASP A 41 -12.87 18.86 16.56
CA ASP A 41 -11.48 19.15 16.88
C ASP A 41 -10.55 18.67 15.77
N ALA A 42 -10.81 17.49 15.20
CA ALA A 42 -10.05 16.98 14.06
C ALA A 42 -10.16 17.93 12.84
N GLU A 43 -11.36 18.43 12.54
CA GLU A 43 -11.57 19.40 11.47
C GLU A 43 -10.78 20.69 11.73
N ARG A 44 -10.80 21.22 12.96
CA ARG A 44 -10.04 22.41 13.33
C ARG A 44 -8.52 22.21 13.15
N HIS A 45 -7.99 21.07 13.58
CA HIS A 45 -6.56 20.76 13.42
C HIS A 45 -6.19 20.49 11.96
N ALA A 46 -7.06 19.82 11.21
CA ALA A 46 -6.88 19.63 9.76
C ALA A 46 -6.83 21.00 9.05
N GLN A 47 -7.80 21.89 9.34
CA GLN A 47 -7.88 23.22 8.73
C GLN A 47 -6.63 24.07 9.02
N ALA A 48 -6.05 23.96 10.20
CA ALA A 48 -4.82 24.65 10.57
C ALA A 48 -3.60 24.23 9.70
N THR A 49 -3.66 23.05 9.08
CA THR A 49 -2.57 22.52 8.24
C THR A 49 -2.81 22.68 6.73
N TYR A 50 -3.99 23.13 6.28
CA TYR A 50 -4.28 23.18 4.84
C TYR A 50 -3.37 24.13 4.05
N ARG A 51 -2.86 25.22 4.66
CA ARG A 51 -1.89 26.10 4.00
C ARG A 51 -0.55 25.38 3.79
N GLU A 52 -0.05 24.69 4.81
CA GLU A 52 1.16 23.85 4.71
C GLU A 52 0.96 22.73 3.66
N TYR A 53 -0.25 22.17 3.56
CA TYR A 53 -0.57 21.17 2.56
C TYR A 53 -0.49 21.74 1.13
N PHE A 54 -1.05 22.93 0.87
CA PHE A 54 -0.97 23.59 -0.43
C PHE A 54 0.48 23.96 -0.77
N GLU A 55 1.27 24.42 0.20
CA GLU A 55 2.70 24.69 0.02
C GLU A 55 3.45 23.41 -0.38
N LEU A 56 3.25 22.31 0.34
CA LEU A 56 3.90 21.04 0.02
C LEU A 56 3.49 20.51 -1.37
N LEU A 57 2.22 20.63 -1.74
CA LEU A 57 1.73 20.22 -3.06
C LEU A 57 2.30 21.08 -4.20
N SER A 58 2.73 22.31 -3.92
CA SER A 58 3.36 23.18 -4.93
C SER A 58 4.79 22.77 -5.28
N LEU A 59 5.42 21.89 -4.51
CA LEU A 59 6.75 21.36 -4.77
C LEU A 59 6.66 20.16 -5.71
N PRO A 60 7.26 20.20 -6.92
CA PRO A 60 7.40 19.02 -7.76
C PRO A 60 8.12 17.89 -7.02
N ASN A 61 7.71 16.63 -7.25
CA ASN A 61 8.24 15.50 -6.49
C ASN A 61 8.41 14.20 -7.32
N ASP A 62 8.60 14.31 -8.65
CA ASP A 62 9.01 13.15 -9.44
C ASP A 62 10.44 12.72 -9.06
N ALA A 63 10.63 11.47 -8.67
CA ALA A 63 11.93 10.93 -8.26
C ALA A 63 12.98 10.86 -9.40
N ILE A 64 12.64 11.27 -10.63
CA ILE A 64 13.61 11.49 -11.71
C ILE A 64 14.48 12.73 -11.40
N SER A 65 13.95 13.72 -10.65
CA SER A 65 14.64 14.95 -10.28
C SER A 65 15.15 14.88 -8.83
N PRO A 66 16.45 14.60 -8.59
CA PRO A 66 17.01 14.63 -7.23
C PRO A 66 16.88 15.99 -6.54
N GLU A 67 16.88 17.09 -7.31
CA GLU A 67 16.71 18.44 -6.77
C GLU A 67 15.31 18.64 -6.18
N ASP A 68 14.27 18.21 -6.90
CA ASP A 68 12.89 18.34 -6.44
C ASP A 68 12.64 17.46 -5.22
N ILE A 69 13.17 16.24 -5.22
CA ILE A 69 13.11 15.38 -4.04
C ILE A 69 13.76 16.03 -2.83
N ARG A 70 14.96 16.62 -2.96
CA ARG A 70 15.62 17.31 -1.84
C ARG A 70 14.79 18.47 -1.30
N LYS A 71 14.14 19.28 -2.15
CA LYS A 71 13.24 20.35 -1.71
C LYS A 71 12.09 19.82 -0.87
N ASN A 72 11.48 18.71 -1.28
CA ASN A 72 10.43 18.04 -0.50
C ASN A 72 10.94 17.52 0.84
N VAL A 73 12.12 16.87 0.85
CA VAL A 73 12.76 16.38 2.09
C VAL A 73 13.06 17.52 3.05
N GLU A 74 13.65 18.62 2.58
CA GLU A 74 13.98 19.79 3.40
C GLU A 74 12.72 20.44 3.98
N TRP A 75 11.67 20.59 3.20
CA TRP A 75 10.40 21.14 3.67
C TRP A 75 9.77 20.23 4.74
N LEU A 76 9.70 18.92 4.49
CA LEU A 76 9.15 17.94 5.42
C LEU A 76 9.99 17.84 6.69
N GLU A 77 11.31 17.86 6.59
CA GLU A 77 12.20 17.88 7.75
C GLU A 77 11.92 19.07 8.66
N GLN A 78 11.72 20.26 8.09
CA GLN A 78 11.34 21.45 8.85
C GLN A 78 9.96 21.31 9.50
N ALA A 79 8.98 20.75 8.77
CA ALA A 79 7.62 20.52 9.26
C ALA A 79 7.59 19.56 10.45
N PHE A 80 8.36 18.47 10.42
CA PHE A 80 8.51 17.53 11.53
C PHE A 80 9.27 18.17 12.71
N ARG A 81 10.38 18.89 12.45
CA ARG A 81 11.16 19.59 13.50
C ARG A 81 10.33 20.65 14.22
N LYS A 82 9.52 21.44 13.51
CA LYS A 82 8.56 22.40 14.08
C LYS A 82 7.62 21.75 15.10
N ARG A 83 7.30 20.48 14.88
CA ARG A 83 6.45 19.67 15.77
C ARG A 83 7.22 18.91 16.85
N GLY A 84 8.55 19.12 16.94
CA GLY A 84 9.41 18.59 17.99
C GLY A 84 10.04 17.23 17.68
N PHE A 85 9.93 16.72 16.47
CA PHE A 85 10.60 15.48 16.08
C PHE A 85 12.11 15.66 15.97
N THR A 86 12.85 14.63 16.32
CA THR A 86 14.23 14.44 15.89
C THR A 86 14.22 13.87 14.48
N THR A 87 14.93 14.50 13.55
CA THR A 87 14.94 14.10 12.15
C THR A 87 16.34 13.75 11.66
N ARG A 88 16.38 12.87 10.67
CA ARG A 88 17.63 12.49 9.99
C ARG A 88 17.35 12.19 8.52
N GLN A 89 18.10 12.81 7.62
CA GLN A 89 18.12 12.41 6.22
C GLN A 89 18.98 11.15 6.07
N LEU A 90 18.42 10.11 5.48
CA LEU A 90 19.10 8.85 5.21
C LEU A 90 19.61 8.90 3.77
N PRO A 91 20.92 8.80 3.52
CA PRO A 91 21.51 8.94 2.18
C PRO A 91 20.95 7.90 1.19
N ASN A 92 20.55 8.37 0.00
CA ASN A 92 20.03 7.56 -1.08
C ASN A 92 20.30 8.21 -2.44
N ASP A 93 21.47 8.05 -3.00
CA ASP A 93 21.91 8.49 -4.35
C ASP A 93 21.39 9.89 -4.78
N GLY A 94 21.51 10.86 -3.86
CA GLY A 94 21.07 12.26 -4.06
C GLY A 94 19.58 12.52 -3.81
N LYS A 95 18.80 11.49 -3.46
CA LYS A 95 17.37 11.53 -3.10
C LYS A 95 17.18 10.95 -1.69
N PRO A 96 17.60 11.65 -0.63
CA PRO A 96 17.58 11.09 0.72
C PRO A 96 16.17 10.72 1.16
N MET A 97 16.02 9.61 1.88
CA MET A 97 14.81 9.31 2.64
C MET A 97 14.81 10.15 3.93
N LEU A 98 13.64 10.47 4.43
CA LEU A 98 13.52 11.20 5.69
C LEU A 98 13.07 10.28 6.83
N TYR A 99 13.89 10.19 7.86
CA TYR A 99 13.54 9.60 9.14
C TYR A 99 13.12 10.69 10.13
N ALA A 100 12.07 10.42 10.92
CA ALA A 100 11.65 11.28 12.01
C ALA A 100 11.22 10.42 13.22
N GLU A 101 11.54 10.88 14.43
CA GLU A 101 11.18 10.20 15.68
C GLU A 101 10.57 11.20 16.66
N TYR A 102 9.39 10.85 17.21
CA TYR A 102 8.73 11.66 18.22
C TYR A 102 9.50 11.60 19.54
N PRO A 103 9.68 12.74 20.24
CA PRO A 103 10.49 12.79 21.46
C PRO A 103 9.83 12.05 22.63
N GLY A 104 10.67 11.56 23.56
CA GLY A 104 10.19 10.92 24.79
C GLY A 104 9.83 9.45 24.60
N SER A 105 10.58 8.73 23.73
CA SER A 105 10.44 7.28 23.64
C SER A 105 10.60 6.61 25.00
N ASP A 106 9.70 5.67 25.29
CA ASP A 106 9.66 4.90 26.53
C ASP A 106 9.90 3.42 26.19
N PRO A 107 10.95 2.79 26.72
CA PRO A 107 11.23 1.38 26.43
C PRO A 107 10.13 0.41 26.90
N ALA A 108 9.23 0.85 27.79
CA ALA A 108 8.06 0.07 28.18
C ALA A 108 6.94 0.07 27.14
N ARG A 109 6.98 1.00 26.18
CA ARG A 109 6.00 1.11 25.10
C ARG A 109 6.47 0.39 23.85
N LYS A 110 5.52 -0.15 23.07
CA LYS A 110 5.80 -0.66 21.73
C LYS A 110 6.18 0.47 20.79
N THR A 111 7.09 0.19 19.88
CA THR A 111 7.53 1.13 18.84
C THR A 111 6.83 0.80 17.53
N VAL A 112 6.14 1.77 16.96
CA VAL A 112 5.50 1.67 15.65
C VAL A 112 6.26 2.54 14.64
N LEU A 113 6.67 1.93 13.53
CA LEU A 113 7.25 2.62 12.39
C LEU A 113 6.15 2.92 11.38
N PHE A 114 5.86 4.20 11.16
CA PHE A 114 4.94 4.67 10.12
C PHE A 114 5.71 4.88 8.83
N TYR A 115 5.28 4.22 7.78
CA TYR A 115 5.83 4.36 6.43
C TYR A 115 4.86 5.15 5.55
N MET A 116 5.38 6.11 4.83
CA MET A 116 4.74 6.89 3.76
C MET A 116 5.81 7.23 2.72
N HIS A 117 5.42 7.81 1.58
CA HIS A 117 6.40 8.29 0.60
C HIS A 117 6.19 9.75 0.22
N LEU A 118 7.26 10.40 -0.21
CA LEU A 118 7.25 11.84 -0.52
C LEU A 118 7.37 12.14 -2.01
N ASP A 119 7.76 11.14 -2.81
CA ASP A 119 7.79 11.27 -4.26
C ASP A 119 6.39 11.07 -4.86
N GLY A 120 6.27 11.23 -6.15
CA GLY A 120 5.01 11.09 -6.88
C GLY A 120 5.23 10.70 -8.33
N GLN A 121 4.17 10.20 -8.95
CA GLN A 121 4.16 9.77 -10.35
C GLN A 121 4.51 10.92 -11.30
N PRO A 122 5.16 10.62 -12.44
CA PRO A 122 5.39 11.57 -13.51
C PRO A 122 4.09 12.23 -13.98
N VAL A 123 4.19 13.45 -14.47
CA VAL A 123 3.05 14.22 -14.93
C VAL A 123 3.15 14.56 -16.42
N ILE A 124 2.01 14.57 -17.11
CA ILE A 124 1.84 15.14 -18.45
C ILE A 124 0.94 16.37 -18.27
N PRO A 125 1.51 17.60 -18.15
CA PRO A 125 0.74 18.80 -17.78
C PRO A 125 -0.48 19.05 -18.65
N ALA A 126 -0.42 18.75 -19.94
CA ALA A 126 -1.53 18.93 -20.89
C ALA A 126 -2.78 18.08 -20.60
N GLN A 127 -2.68 17.04 -19.74
CA GLN A 127 -3.81 16.19 -19.35
C GLN A 127 -4.53 16.72 -18.10
N TRP A 128 -3.99 17.74 -17.43
CA TRP A 128 -4.58 18.30 -16.23
C TRP A 128 -5.57 19.41 -16.54
N ALA A 129 -6.72 19.36 -15.86
CA ALA A 129 -7.79 20.35 -16.05
C ALA A 129 -7.54 21.67 -15.28
N GLN A 130 -6.34 21.88 -14.74
CA GLN A 130 -5.88 23.06 -14.02
C GLN A 130 -4.57 23.57 -14.62
N LYS A 131 -4.16 24.78 -14.24
CA LYS A 131 -2.98 25.47 -14.79
C LYS A 131 -1.71 24.64 -14.73
N SER A 132 -1.52 23.89 -13.66
CA SER A 132 -0.35 23.01 -13.45
C SER A 132 -0.70 21.90 -12.46
N PRO A 133 -0.13 20.68 -12.61
CA PRO A 133 -0.21 19.62 -11.59
C PRO A 133 0.29 20.07 -10.21
N TRP A 134 1.19 21.04 -10.17
CA TRP A 134 1.83 21.60 -8.97
C TRP A 134 1.20 22.92 -8.50
N THR A 135 0.05 23.27 -9.03
CA THR A 135 -0.78 24.38 -8.52
C THR A 135 -2.05 23.76 -7.94
N PRO A 136 -2.09 23.44 -6.64
CA PRO A 136 -3.25 22.82 -6.02
C PRO A 136 -4.46 23.74 -6.10
N VAL A 137 -5.61 23.19 -6.46
CA VAL A 137 -6.88 23.89 -6.57
C VAL A 137 -7.97 23.16 -5.80
N LEU A 138 -8.91 23.94 -5.25
CA LEU A 138 -10.10 23.42 -4.60
C LEU A 138 -11.22 23.27 -5.64
N LYS A 139 -11.86 22.10 -5.69
CA LYS A 139 -13.02 21.87 -6.57
C LYS A 139 -14.18 21.26 -5.79
N ARG A 140 -15.39 21.56 -6.27
CA ARG A 140 -16.62 20.91 -5.83
C ARG A 140 -17.27 20.14 -6.99
N LYS A 141 -18.18 19.23 -6.65
CA LYS A 141 -18.98 18.52 -7.63
C LYS A 141 -19.97 19.47 -8.28
N ALA A 142 -19.94 19.57 -9.59
CA ALA A 142 -20.89 20.38 -10.36
C ALA A 142 -22.21 19.61 -10.59
N ALA A 143 -23.31 20.33 -10.88
CA ALA A 143 -24.62 19.74 -11.12
C ALA A 143 -24.64 18.76 -12.33
N ASN A 144 -23.77 18.95 -13.32
CA ASN A 144 -23.60 18.07 -14.46
C ASN A 144 -22.74 16.81 -14.17
N GLY A 145 -22.33 16.62 -12.90
CA GLY A 145 -21.48 15.51 -12.49
C GLY A 145 -19.98 15.73 -12.71
N GLY A 146 -19.57 16.83 -13.32
CA GLY A 146 -18.17 17.23 -13.46
C GLY A 146 -17.59 17.86 -12.18
N TRP A 147 -16.41 18.46 -12.30
CA TRP A 147 -15.75 19.21 -11.25
C TRP A 147 -15.60 20.67 -11.65
N GLU A 148 -15.98 21.58 -10.79
CA GLU A 148 -15.76 23.01 -10.97
C GLU A 148 -14.78 23.53 -9.91
N GLU A 149 -13.81 24.34 -10.36
CA GLU A 149 -12.87 25.01 -9.49
C GLU A 149 -13.57 26.14 -8.72
N ILE A 150 -13.31 26.23 -7.43
CA ILE A 150 -13.86 27.25 -6.54
C ILE A 150 -12.72 27.96 -5.79
N ASP A 151 -13.02 29.13 -5.25
CA ASP A 151 -12.07 29.84 -4.37
C ASP A 151 -11.66 28.94 -3.19
N SER A 152 -10.36 28.88 -2.93
CA SER A 152 -9.80 28.10 -1.82
C SER A 152 -9.86 28.84 -0.46
N ALA A 153 -10.15 30.12 -0.43
CA ALA A 153 -10.18 30.91 0.81
C ALA A 153 -11.14 30.31 1.88
N PRO A 154 -12.35 29.84 1.54
CA PRO A 154 -13.24 29.18 2.51
C PRO A 154 -12.63 27.92 3.15
N LEU A 155 -11.77 27.17 2.42
CA LEU A 155 -11.09 26.00 2.98
C LEU A 155 -10.20 26.35 4.17
N PHE A 156 -9.59 27.54 4.16
CA PHE A 156 -8.63 27.95 5.19
C PHE A 156 -9.26 28.59 6.42
N SER A 157 -10.53 29.02 6.37
CA SER A 157 -11.14 29.79 7.46
C SER A 157 -12.67 29.69 7.57
N GLY A 158 -13.33 29.00 6.65
CA GLY A 158 -14.78 28.79 6.63
C GLY A 158 -15.19 27.40 7.12
N PRO A 159 -16.50 27.13 7.16
CA PRO A 159 -17.01 25.78 7.38
C PRO A 159 -16.60 24.86 6.23
N LEU A 160 -16.17 23.65 6.58
CA LEU A 160 -15.73 22.66 5.61
C LEU A 160 -16.93 21.92 5.00
N ASP A 161 -16.99 21.90 3.66
CA ASP A 161 -17.78 20.87 2.97
C ASP A 161 -16.89 19.61 2.80
N PRO A 162 -17.24 18.49 3.43
CA PRO A 162 -16.43 17.27 3.37
C PRO A 162 -16.33 16.68 1.95
N GLU A 163 -17.18 17.08 1.00
CA GLU A 163 -17.16 16.63 -0.38
C GLU A 163 -16.23 17.49 -1.28
N TRP A 164 -15.77 18.63 -0.82
CA TRP A 164 -14.75 19.38 -1.53
C TRP A 164 -13.50 18.53 -1.71
N ARG A 165 -12.79 18.77 -2.82
CA ARG A 165 -11.55 18.07 -3.12
C ARG A 165 -10.43 19.01 -3.50
N VAL A 166 -9.25 18.75 -2.98
CA VAL A 166 -8.00 19.38 -3.42
C VAL A 166 -7.41 18.55 -4.54
N PHE A 167 -7.23 19.18 -5.69
CA PHE A 167 -6.63 18.59 -6.88
C PHE A 167 -5.19 19.04 -7.02
N GLY A 168 -4.29 18.10 -7.21
CA GLY A 168 -2.86 18.32 -7.40
C GLY A 168 -2.12 16.99 -7.42
N ARG A 169 -0.93 16.92 -8.03
CA ARG A 169 -0.10 15.72 -7.97
C ARG A 169 0.32 15.46 -6.51
N ALA A 170 0.30 14.19 -6.12
CA ALA A 170 0.55 13.68 -4.78
C ALA A 170 -0.44 14.19 -3.71
N SER A 171 -1.58 14.76 -4.13
CA SER A 171 -2.59 15.20 -3.15
C SER A 171 -3.14 14.04 -2.33
N ALA A 172 -3.31 12.87 -2.94
CA ALA A 172 -3.72 11.64 -2.27
C ALA A 172 -2.55 10.66 -2.04
N ASP A 173 -1.60 10.64 -2.98
CA ASP A 173 -0.55 9.65 -3.08
C ASP A 173 0.84 10.32 -3.14
N ASP A 174 1.56 10.61 -2.00
CA ASP A 174 1.18 10.29 -0.62
C ASP A 174 1.37 11.51 0.33
N LYS A 175 1.48 12.75 -0.24
CA LYS A 175 1.64 13.98 0.57
C LYS A 175 0.44 14.26 1.48
N GLY A 176 -0.77 13.87 1.07
CA GLY A 176 -1.98 13.99 1.89
C GLY A 176 -1.85 13.22 3.21
N PRO A 177 -1.61 11.91 3.21
CA PRO A 177 -1.34 11.10 4.41
C PRO A 177 -0.24 11.67 5.32
N ILE A 178 0.87 12.16 4.75
CA ILE A 178 1.93 12.83 5.54
C ILE A 178 1.36 14.04 6.28
N MET A 179 0.57 14.87 5.61
CA MET A 179 -0.03 16.05 6.22
C MET A 179 -1.11 15.71 7.26
N MET A 180 -1.87 14.62 7.05
CA MET A 180 -2.81 14.10 8.05
C MET A 180 -2.09 13.69 9.34
N MET A 181 -0.91 13.05 9.20
CA MET A 181 -0.06 12.71 10.36
C MET A 181 0.42 13.98 11.09
N LEU A 182 0.90 14.99 10.38
CA LEU A 182 1.34 16.23 10.99
C LEU A 182 0.21 16.95 11.74
N ALA A 183 -1.00 16.96 11.18
CA ALA A 183 -2.20 17.52 11.84
C ALA A 183 -2.61 16.70 13.09
N ALA A 184 -2.51 15.38 13.04
CA ALA A 184 -2.79 14.51 14.20
C ALA A 184 -1.80 14.75 15.36
N ILE A 185 -0.54 15.02 15.04
CA ILE A 185 0.48 15.39 16.03
C ILE A 185 0.18 16.76 16.63
N ASP A 186 -0.23 17.74 15.82
CA ASP A 186 -0.63 19.05 16.33
C ASP A 186 -1.83 18.93 17.28
N ALA A 187 -2.81 18.07 16.95
CA ALA A 187 -3.94 17.77 17.82
C ALA A 187 -3.50 17.11 19.15
N LEU A 188 -2.60 16.14 19.10
CA LEU A 188 -2.08 15.46 20.28
C LEU A 188 -1.37 16.45 21.22
N LYS A 189 -0.51 17.31 20.68
CA LYS A 189 0.20 18.33 21.43
C LYS A 189 -0.74 19.37 22.06
N ALA A 190 -1.75 19.84 21.30
CA ALA A 190 -2.72 20.79 21.80
C ALA A 190 -3.55 20.23 22.96
N GLY A 191 -3.83 18.92 22.97
CA GLY A 191 -4.48 18.24 24.07
C GLY A 191 -3.56 17.94 25.27
N GLY A 192 -2.27 18.32 25.22
CA GLY A 192 -1.28 18.00 26.26
C GLY A 192 -0.99 16.49 26.37
N GLY A 193 -1.44 15.70 25.39
CA GLY A 193 -1.28 14.26 25.38
C GLY A 193 0.11 13.80 24.92
N GLN A 194 0.40 12.53 25.22
CA GLN A 194 1.57 11.82 24.72
C GLN A 194 1.09 10.58 23.93
N PRO A 195 1.82 10.15 22.90
CA PRO A 195 1.49 8.90 22.23
C PRO A 195 1.53 7.72 23.20
N ALA A 196 0.63 6.76 23.04
CA ALA A 196 0.65 5.50 23.81
C ALA A 196 1.67 4.50 23.24
N VAL A 197 2.24 4.78 22.08
CA VAL A 197 3.31 4.03 21.42
C VAL A 197 4.51 4.93 21.14
N ASN A 198 5.69 4.37 20.99
CA ASN A 198 6.83 5.12 20.45
C ASN A 198 6.62 5.30 18.94
N VAL A 199 6.70 6.53 18.46
CA VAL A 199 6.38 6.88 17.05
C VAL A 199 7.68 7.13 16.29
N LYS A 200 7.91 6.32 15.27
CA LYS A 200 8.95 6.53 14.26
C LYS A 200 8.28 6.68 12.90
N VAL A 201 8.87 7.49 12.04
CA VAL A 201 8.38 7.75 10.68
C VAL A 201 9.54 7.56 9.71
N ILE A 202 9.27 6.92 8.58
CA ILE A 202 10.16 6.91 7.42
C ILE A 202 9.37 7.35 6.19
N LEU A 203 9.91 8.32 5.46
CA LEU A 203 9.36 8.77 4.19
C LEU A 203 10.29 8.30 3.07
N ASP A 204 9.79 7.42 2.22
CA ASP A 204 10.49 6.96 1.02
C ASP A 204 10.53 8.08 -0.02
N SER A 205 11.58 8.11 -0.81
CA SER A 205 11.83 9.13 -1.83
C SER A 205 11.77 8.60 -3.27
N GLU A 206 11.46 7.31 -3.43
CA GLU A 206 11.46 6.62 -4.72
C GLU A 206 10.38 5.52 -4.81
N GLU A 207 9.30 5.61 -4.02
CA GLU A 207 8.23 4.60 -3.99
C GLU A 207 7.65 4.39 -5.38
N GLU A 208 7.33 5.45 -6.06
CA GLU A 208 6.71 5.50 -7.39
C GLU A 208 7.65 5.02 -8.53
N LYS A 209 8.89 4.71 -8.19
CA LYS A 209 9.87 4.04 -9.05
C LYS A 209 10.13 2.59 -8.59
N GLY A 210 9.31 2.07 -7.68
CA GLY A 210 9.44 0.72 -7.11
C GLY A 210 10.48 0.60 -6.00
N SER A 211 10.80 1.69 -5.32
CA SER A 211 11.71 1.72 -4.15
C SER A 211 13.04 0.97 -4.36
N PRO A 212 13.79 1.22 -5.43
CA PRO A 212 14.94 0.38 -5.80
C PRO A 212 16.05 0.35 -4.73
N SER A 213 16.10 1.35 -3.88
CA SER A 213 17.13 1.53 -2.86
C SER A 213 16.68 1.22 -1.44
N ILE A 214 15.39 0.97 -1.20
CA ILE A 214 14.82 0.90 0.15
C ILE A 214 15.49 -0.17 1.03
N SER A 215 15.67 -1.38 0.51
CA SER A 215 16.34 -2.47 1.26
C SER A 215 17.75 -2.08 1.68
N LYS A 216 18.52 -1.45 0.80
CA LYS A 216 19.89 -1.00 1.07
C LYS A 216 19.92 0.08 2.15
N VAL A 217 19.06 1.11 2.03
CA VAL A 217 19.00 2.23 2.97
C VAL A 217 18.54 1.72 4.34
N MET A 218 17.47 0.92 4.39
CA MET A 218 16.96 0.38 5.65
C MET A 218 17.95 -0.57 6.32
N GLN A 219 18.67 -1.39 5.57
CA GLN A 219 19.70 -2.27 6.12
C GLN A 219 20.85 -1.47 6.73
N ALA A 220 21.29 -0.38 6.09
CA ALA A 220 22.34 0.50 6.60
C ALA A 220 21.93 1.22 7.91
N HIS A 221 20.63 1.40 8.12
CA HIS A 221 20.06 2.11 9.28
C HIS A 221 19.15 1.22 10.14
N ARG A 222 19.32 -0.10 10.10
CA ARG A 222 18.44 -1.08 10.74
C ARG A 222 18.23 -0.83 12.22
N ASP A 223 19.27 -0.47 12.96
CA ASP A 223 19.17 -0.21 14.41
C ASP A 223 18.34 1.05 14.70
N LEU A 224 18.48 2.10 13.87
CA LEU A 224 17.68 3.32 13.96
C LEU A 224 16.18 3.02 13.70
N LEU A 225 15.90 2.16 12.72
CA LEU A 225 14.55 1.81 12.26
C LEU A 225 13.90 0.69 13.09
N ARG A 226 14.60 0.11 14.09
CA ARG A 226 14.05 -0.96 14.92
C ARG A 226 12.67 -0.58 15.46
N CYS A 227 11.70 -1.47 15.29
CA CYS A 227 10.32 -1.30 15.72
C CYS A 227 9.69 -2.65 16.10
N ASP A 228 8.50 -2.63 16.69
CA ASP A 228 7.69 -3.81 17.00
C ASP A 228 6.63 -4.07 15.95
N ALA A 229 6.23 -3.04 15.21
CA ALA A 229 5.23 -3.13 14.14
C ALA A 229 5.44 -2.01 13.11
N ILE A 230 4.93 -2.24 11.89
CA ILE A 230 4.95 -1.26 10.80
C ILE A 230 3.50 -0.93 10.43
N VAL A 231 3.22 0.37 10.27
CA VAL A 231 1.99 0.89 9.67
C VAL A 231 2.36 1.59 8.38
N ILE A 232 1.68 1.23 7.30
CA ILE A 232 1.87 1.83 5.98
C ILE A 232 0.62 2.64 5.65
N HIS A 233 0.78 3.93 5.38
CA HIS A 233 -0.31 4.80 4.96
C HIS A 233 -0.21 5.08 3.46
N ASP A 234 -0.55 4.10 2.66
CA ASP A 234 -0.48 4.15 1.20
C ASP A 234 -1.68 3.41 0.59
N GLY A 235 -2.05 3.81 -0.61
CA GLY A 235 -3.20 3.28 -1.34
C GLY A 235 -4.56 3.82 -0.88
N PRO A 236 -5.64 3.50 -1.60
CA PRO A 236 -6.97 4.00 -1.30
C PRO A 236 -7.71 3.16 -0.27
N MET A 237 -8.61 3.82 0.48
CA MET A 237 -9.60 3.17 1.33
C MET A 237 -10.56 2.31 0.48
N HIS A 238 -11.29 1.41 1.15
CA HIS A 238 -12.37 0.68 0.51
C HIS A 238 -13.43 1.64 -0.10
N ALA A 239 -14.06 1.24 -1.21
CA ALA A 239 -15.00 2.07 -1.96
C ALA A 239 -16.20 2.60 -1.13
N THR A 240 -16.51 1.98 -0.01
CA THR A 240 -17.50 2.48 0.95
C THR A 240 -17.03 3.67 1.78
N ASN A 241 -15.77 4.06 1.64
CA ASN A 241 -15.11 5.11 2.43
C ASN A 241 -15.13 4.86 3.95
N ARG A 242 -15.29 3.59 4.37
CA ARG A 242 -15.18 3.15 5.77
C ARG A 242 -13.70 2.99 6.14
N PRO A 243 -13.33 3.18 7.42
CA PRO A 243 -11.98 2.88 7.89
C PRO A 243 -11.54 1.49 7.44
N THR A 244 -10.36 1.41 6.84
CA THR A 244 -9.90 0.20 6.14
C THR A 244 -8.56 -0.25 6.70
N LEU A 245 -8.43 -1.56 6.89
CA LEU A 245 -7.20 -2.26 7.26
C LEU A 245 -6.89 -3.29 6.16
N VAL A 246 -5.67 -3.26 5.65
CA VAL A 246 -5.20 -4.18 4.62
C VAL A 246 -3.98 -4.93 5.16
N PHE A 247 -3.94 -6.25 4.96
CA PHE A 247 -2.95 -7.14 5.58
C PHE A 247 -2.02 -7.79 4.56
N GLY A 248 -1.98 -7.28 3.36
CA GLY A 248 -1.09 -7.75 2.32
C GLY A 248 -1.26 -7.03 1.01
N ASN A 249 -0.27 -7.17 0.16
CA ASN A 249 -0.24 -6.64 -1.19
C ASN A 249 0.22 -7.71 -2.17
N ARG A 250 -0.23 -7.59 -3.40
CA ARG A 250 0.24 -8.44 -4.51
C ARG A 250 1.58 -7.96 -5.01
N GLY A 251 2.40 -8.90 -5.46
CA GLY A 251 3.59 -8.62 -6.22
C GLY A 251 3.31 -8.57 -7.72
N ALA A 252 4.32 -8.17 -8.50
CA ALA A 252 4.25 -8.06 -9.94
C ALA A 252 5.44 -8.75 -10.61
N ALA A 253 5.18 -9.41 -11.74
CA ALA A 253 6.18 -9.98 -12.60
C ALA A 253 5.75 -9.88 -14.08
N ARG A 254 6.70 -9.86 -14.99
CA ARG A 254 6.47 -9.84 -16.44
C ARG A 254 7.00 -11.08 -17.10
N ALA A 255 6.36 -11.49 -18.17
CA ALA A 255 6.86 -12.54 -19.03
C ALA A 255 6.62 -12.18 -20.50
N GLN A 256 7.57 -12.57 -21.34
CA GLN A 256 7.42 -12.50 -22.79
C GLN A 256 7.53 -13.90 -23.39
N LEU A 257 6.59 -14.24 -24.24
CA LEU A 257 6.55 -15.49 -24.98
C LEU A 257 6.55 -15.19 -26.46
N THR A 258 7.58 -15.70 -27.16
CA THR A 258 7.65 -15.61 -28.64
C THR A 258 7.55 -17.02 -29.23
N VAL A 259 6.64 -17.20 -30.18
CA VAL A 259 6.51 -18.43 -30.97
C VAL A 259 7.05 -18.15 -32.37
N TYR A 260 7.91 -19.03 -32.87
CA TYR A 260 8.56 -18.88 -34.16
C TYR A 260 7.90 -19.73 -35.24
N GLY A 261 7.82 -19.17 -36.45
CA GLY A 261 7.43 -19.81 -37.69
C GLY A 261 8.62 -19.98 -38.64
N ALA A 262 8.43 -19.66 -39.91
CA ALA A 262 9.48 -19.64 -40.92
C ALA A 262 10.54 -18.56 -40.63
N LYS A 263 11.71 -18.61 -41.29
CA LYS A 263 12.79 -17.61 -41.10
C LYS A 263 12.40 -16.19 -41.48
N VAL A 264 11.47 -16.05 -42.44
CA VAL A 264 10.99 -14.78 -42.97
C VAL A 264 9.49 -14.88 -43.19
N PRO A 265 8.76 -13.75 -43.21
CA PRO A 265 7.37 -13.75 -43.60
C PRO A 265 7.18 -14.33 -45.01
N LEU A 266 6.19 -15.20 -45.18
CA LEU A 266 5.93 -15.91 -46.45
C LEU A 266 4.63 -15.45 -47.06
N HIS A 267 4.55 -15.44 -48.39
CA HIS A 267 3.30 -15.15 -49.09
C HIS A 267 2.23 -16.20 -48.79
N SER A 268 1.11 -15.79 -48.18
CA SER A 268 0.08 -16.71 -47.68
C SER A 268 -0.62 -17.50 -48.81
N GLY A 269 -0.71 -16.95 -50.01
CA GLY A 269 -1.25 -17.66 -51.18
C GLY A 269 -0.42 -18.87 -51.60
N HIS A 270 0.88 -18.84 -51.35
CA HIS A 270 1.77 -19.97 -51.68
C HIS A 270 1.98 -20.92 -50.52
N TYR A 271 2.03 -20.39 -49.26
CA TYR A 271 2.47 -21.15 -48.12
C TYR A 271 1.44 -21.25 -46.99
N GLY A 272 0.22 -20.70 -47.15
CA GLY A 272 -0.78 -20.61 -46.07
C GLY A 272 -1.25 -21.95 -45.50
N ASN A 273 -1.27 -23.04 -46.32
CA ASN A 273 -1.56 -24.40 -45.84
C ASN A 273 -0.33 -25.27 -45.71
N TYR A 274 0.86 -24.74 -45.96
CA TYR A 274 2.11 -25.48 -45.93
C TYR A 274 3.02 -25.10 -44.78
N ALA A 275 3.22 -23.80 -44.53
CA ALA A 275 4.04 -23.32 -43.44
C ALA A 275 3.17 -23.13 -42.18
N PRO A 276 3.69 -23.58 -40.99
CA PRO A 276 2.99 -23.36 -39.75
C PRO A 276 2.87 -21.86 -39.41
N ASN A 277 1.67 -21.42 -39.03
CA ASN A 277 1.44 -20.03 -38.67
C ASN A 277 1.72 -19.82 -37.15
N PRO A 278 2.73 -19.01 -36.76
CA PRO A 278 3.08 -18.77 -35.37
C PRO A 278 1.99 -18.02 -34.60
N ALA A 279 1.17 -17.18 -35.24
CA ALA A 279 0.06 -16.50 -34.59
C ALA A 279 -0.99 -17.48 -34.07
N GLN A 280 -1.39 -18.47 -34.89
CA GLN A 280 -2.32 -19.52 -34.48
C GLN A 280 -1.71 -20.44 -33.41
N ARG A 281 -0.42 -20.78 -33.55
CA ARG A 281 0.31 -21.58 -32.54
C ARG A 281 0.39 -20.86 -31.20
N LEU A 282 0.70 -19.55 -31.19
CA LEU A 282 0.71 -18.73 -29.98
C LEU A 282 -0.68 -18.66 -29.33
N ALA A 283 -1.72 -18.41 -30.13
CA ALA A 283 -3.10 -18.37 -29.61
C ALA A 283 -3.50 -19.70 -28.97
N SER A 284 -3.18 -20.83 -29.58
CA SER A 284 -3.45 -22.16 -29.03
C SER A 284 -2.65 -22.43 -27.76
N LEU A 285 -1.40 -21.97 -27.70
CA LEU A 285 -0.56 -22.12 -26.52
C LEU A 285 -1.09 -21.29 -25.33
N LEU A 286 -1.48 -20.04 -25.58
CA LEU A 286 -2.11 -19.19 -24.56
C LEU A 286 -3.45 -19.75 -24.09
N ALA A 287 -4.30 -20.24 -25.00
CA ALA A 287 -5.57 -20.90 -24.65
C ALA A 287 -5.36 -22.19 -23.82
N SER A 288 -4.21 -22.85 -23.94
CA SER A 288 -3.88 -23.99 -23.09
C SER A 288 -3.47 -23.61 -21.66
N MET A 289 -3.12 -22.33 -21.43
CA MET A 289 -2.68 -21.83 -20.11
C MET A 289 -3.83 -21.30 -19.25
N LYS A 290 -4.97 -20.92 -19.85
CA LYS A 290 -6.12 -20.34 -19.15
C LYS A 290 -7.40 -20.80 -19.81
N ASN A 291 -8.39 -21.24 -19.03
CA ASN A 291 -9.67 -21.71 -19.55
C ASN A 291 -10.69 -20.54 -19.74
N ASP A 292 -11.85 -20.84 -20.32
CA ASP A 292 -12.94 -19.87 -20.57
C ASP A 292 -13.57 -19.28 -19.30
N GLN A 293 -13.26 -19.85 -18.13
CA GLN A 293 -13.68 -19.33 -16.83
C GLN A 293 -12.64 -18.40 -16.21
N GLY A 294 -11.55 -18.09 -16.92
CA GLY A 294 -10.47 -17.26 -16.46
C GLY A 294 -9.47 -17.95 -15.50
N ARG A 295 -9.64 -19.25 -15.25
CA ARG A 295 -8.77 -20.01 -14.36
C ARG A 295 -7.51 -20.47 -15.10
N VAL A 296 -6.34 -20.26 -14.49
CA VAL A 296 -5.06 -20.75 -15.04
C VAL A 296 -5.02 -22.26 -14.92
N THR A 297 -4.70 -22.93 -16.05
CA THR A 297 -4.68 -24.38 -16.21
C THR A 297 -3.25 -24.96 -16.22
N VAL A 298 -2.26 -24.11 -16.06
CA VAL A 298 -0.86 -24.54 -15.86
C VAL A 298 -0.78 -25.35 -14.58
N ALA A 299 -0.35 -26.61 -14.68
CA ALA A 299 -0.29 -27.53 -13.55
C ALA A 299 0.59 -27.00 -12.41
N GLY A 300 0.07 -26.99 -11.18
CA GLY A 300 0.77 -26.50 -10.00
C GLY A 300 0.62 -24.99 -9.75
N TYR A 301 -0.02 -24.24 -10.66
CA TYR A 301 -0.06 -22.77 -10.58
C TYR A 301 -0.70 -22.23 -9.30
N TYR A 302 -1.66 -22.98 -8.73
CA TYR A 302 -2.37 -22.60 -7.52
C TYR A 302 -2.06 -23.46 -6.28
N ASP A 303 -1.11 -24.41 -6.39
CA ASP A 303 -0.87 -25.41 -5.33
C ASP A 303 -0.41 -24.79 -4.00
N HIS A 304 0.24 -23.63 -4.06
CA HIS A 304 0.72 -22.93 -2.87
C HIS A 304 -0.34 -21.99 -2.25
N VAL A 305 -1.46 -21.74 -2.93
CA VAL A 305 -2.52 -20.87 -2.41
C VAL A 305 -3.25 -21.54 -1.25
N LYS A 306 -3.16 -20.93 -0.07
CA LYS A 306 -3.78 -21.40 1.16
C LYS A 306 -4.84 -20.42 1.63
N ILE A 307 -6.11 -20.80 1.52
CA ILE A 307 -7.23 -19.98 1.98
C ILE A 307 -8.04 -20.84 2.97
N GLY A 308 -7.93 -20.50 4.26
CA GLY A 308 -8.68 -21.16 5.32
C GLY A 308 -10.14 -20.70 5.39
N GLU A 309 -10.94 -21.37 6.21
CA GLU A 309 -12.34 -20.98 6.45
C GLU A 309 -12.45 -19.61 7.13
N ALA A 310 -11.54 -19.32 8.08
CA ALA A 310 -11.45 -18.01 8.73
C ALA A 310 -11.17 -16.89 7.73
N ASP A 311 -10.23 -17.11 6.79
CA ASP A 311 -9.94 -16.16 5.71
C ASP A 311 -11.17 -15.89 4.84
N ARG A 312 -11.88 -16.96 4.41
CA ARG A 312 -13.10 -16.83 3.61
C ARG A 312 -14.18 -16.04 4.33
N LYS A 313 -14.35 -16.27 5.63
CA LYS A 313 -15.30 -15.50 6.44
C LYS A 313 -14.97 -14.01 6.48
N ILE A 314 -13.69 -13.66 6.63
CA ILE A 314 -13.25 -12.27 6.64
C ILE A 314 -13.45 -11.64 5.24
N MET A 315 -13.06 -12.33 4.18
CA MET A 315 -13.24 -11.85 2.81
C MET A 315 -14.73 -11.69 2.44
N ALA A 316 -15.59 -12.57 2.88
CA ALA A 316 -17.04 -12.47 2.66
C ALA A 316 -17.70 -11.32 3.45
N ALA A 317 -17.05 -10.82 4.51
CA ALA A 317 -17.52 -9.67 5.29
C ALA A 317 -17.11 -8.32 4.69
N VAL A 318 -16.23 -8.31 3.68
CA VAL A 318 -15.88 -7.07 2.98
C VAL A 318 -17.11 -6.59 2.19
N PRO A 319 -17.53 -5.33 2.36
CA PRO A 319 -18.78 -4.83 1.78
C PRO A 319 -18.64 -4.41 0.31
N ASP A 320 -18.06 -5.28 -0.53
CA ASP A 320 -17.96 -5.06 -1.96
C ASP A 320 -19.34 -5.08 -2.64
N ASP A 321 -19.66 -4.06 -3.42
CA ASP A 321 -20.81 -4.09 -4.34
C ASP A 321 -20.33 -4.63 -5.72
N GLU A 322 -20.32 -5.96 -5.87
CA GLU A 322 -19.92 -6.59 -7.12
C GLU A 322 -20.82 -6.20 -8.31
N ALA A 323 -22.08 -5.88 -8.06
CA ALA A 323 -22.98 -5.42 -9.12
C ALA A 323 -22.58 -4.02 -9.61
N ALA A 324 -22.28 -3.10 -8.68
CA ALA A 324 -21.74 -1.79 -9.04
C ALA A 324 -20.37 -1.90 -9.71
N LEU A 325 -19.51 -2.80 -9.24
CA LEU A 325 -18.20 -3.06 -9.83
C LEU A 325 -18.35 -3.54 -11.28
N LYS A 326 -19.20 -4.52 -11.56
CA LYS A 326 -19.48 -5.00 -12.93
C LYS A 326 -20.01 -3.89 -13.82
N ARG A 327 -20.96 -3.07 -13.33
CA ARG A 327 -21.48 -1.92 -14.08
C ARG A 327 -20.38 -0.91 -14.43
N ARG A 328 -19.52 -0.58 -13.46
CA ARG A 328 -18.38 0.33 -13.67
C ARG A 328 -17.39 -0.20 -14.68
N LEU A 329 -17.12 -1.51 -14.67
CA LEU A 329 -16.21 -2.18 -15.60
C LEU A 329 -16.82 -2.42 -16.97
N GLY A 330 -18.14 -2.29 -17.11
CA GLY A 330 -18.84 -2.56 -18.37
C GLY A 330 -18.86 -4.05 -18.76
N ILE A 331 -18.85 -4.96 -17.78
CA ILE A 331 -18.84 -6.42 -18.00
C ILE A 331 -20.11 -7.07 -17.47
N ALA A 332 -20.61 -8.07 -18.20
CA ALA A 332 -21.79 -8.84 -17.78
C ALA A 332 -21.44 -9.89 -16.72
N GLN A 333 -20.28 -10.52 -16.84
CA GLN A 333 -19.80 -11.59 -15.95
C GLN A 333 -18.32 -11.39 -15.61
N THR A 334 -17.90 -11.90 -14.45
CA THR A 334 -16.51 -11.96 -14.01
C THR A 334 -15.91 -13.32 -14.33
N ASP A 335 -14.59 -13.41 -14.37
CA ASP A 335 -13.87 -14.68 -14.28
C ASP A 335 -14.24 -15.41 -12.97
N LYS A 336 -14.14 -16.76 -12.97
CA LYS A 336 -14.52 -17.61 -11.83
C LYS A 336 -13.28 -18.22 -11.16
N VAL A 337 -12.38 -17.36 -10.69
CA VAL A 337 -11.16 -17.82 -10.01
C VAL A 337 -11.37 -17.98 -8.51
N GLY A 338 -12.14 -17.13 -7.89
CA GLY A 338 -12.58 -17.20 -6.50
C GLY A 338 -14.09 -17.09 -6.38
N ALA A 339 -14.63 -17.25 -5.17
CA ALA A 339 -16.06 -17.13 -4.90
C ALA A 339 -16.56 -15.67 -4.98
N ASN A 340 -15.69 -14.70 -4.78
CA ASN A 340 -15.97 -13.26 -4.83
C ASN A 340 -14.71 -12.49 -5.21
N TYR A 341 -14.82 -11.15 -5.33
CA TYR A 341 -13.71 -10.28 -5.69
C TYR A 341 -12.52 -10.43 -4.71
N GLN A 342 -12.76 -10.47 -3.42
CA GLN A 342 -11.71 -10.59 -2.41
C GLN A 342 -10.97 -11.93 -2.49
N GLU A 343 -11.69 -13.01 -2.72
CA GLU A 343 -11.08 -14.34 -2.88
C GLU A 343 -10.29 -14.42 -4.18
N ALA A 344 -10.76 -13.80 -5.27
CA ALA A 344 -10.03 -13.76 -6.54
C ALA A 344 -8.64 -13.10 -6.40
N MET A 345 -8.49 -12.12 -5.51
CA MET A 345 -7.21 -11.46 -5.23
C MET A 345 -6.19 -12.37 -4.54
N GLN A 346 -6.62 -13.49 -3.92
CA GLN A 346 -5.73 -14.42 -3.23
C GLN A 346 -5.06 -15.42 -4.19
N TYR A 347 -5.41 -15.42 -5.46
CA TYR A 347 -4.81 -16.30 -6.47
C TYR A 347 -3.83 -15.52 -7.34
N PRO A 348 -2.66 -16.09 -7.69
CA PRO A 348 -1.77 -15.48 -8.69
C PRO A 348 -2.49 -15.40 -10.02
N SER A 349 -2.30 -14.28 -10.75
CA SER A 349 -2.92 -14.10 -12.06
C SER A 349 -1.92 -14.34 -13.20
N LEU A 350 -2.42 -14.71 -14.36
CA LEU A 350 -1.71 -14.74 -15.62
C LEU A 350 -2.55 -13.95 -16.63
N ASN A 351 -2.08 -12.77 -17.01
CA ASN A 351 -2.79 -11.86 -17.88
C ASN A 351 -1.98 -11.56 -19.14
N VAL A 352 -2.61 -11.64 -20.31
CA VAL A 352 -2.02 -11.21 -21.58
C VAL A 352 -2.31 -9.72 -21.74
N ARG A 353 -1.27 -8.89 -21.65
CA ARG A 353 -1.36 -7.43 -21.77
C ARG A 353 -1.06 -6.90 -23.16
N GLY A 354 -0.49 -7.73 -24.03
CA GLY A 354 -0.20 -7.40 -25.43
C GLY A 354 0.04 -8.64 -26.25
N MET A 355 -0.35 -8.59 -27.53
CA MET A 355 -0.13 -9.67 -28.48
C MET A 355 0.09 -9.10 -29.87
N ALA A 356 1.10 -9.58 -30.59
CA ALA A 356 1.44 -9.14 -31.94
C ALA A 356 2.01 -10.28 -32.79
N ALA A 357 1.73 -10.27 -34.09
CA ALA A 357 2.31 -11.20 -35.05
C ALA A 357 2.62 -10.53 -36.41
N ALA A 358 1.70 -9.75 -36.95
CA ALA A 358 1.82 -8.99 -38.18
C ALA A 358 0.98 -7.71 -38.08
N ALA A 359 1.10 -6.83 -39.04
CA ALA A 359 0.29 -5.61 -39.09
C ALA A 359 -1.19 -5.92 -39.31
N VAL A 360 -2.06 -5.07 -38.75
CA VAL A 360 -3.52 -5.10 -38.94
C VAL A 360 -4.01 -3.77 -39.51
N GLY A 361 -5.28 -3.70 -39.95
CA GLY A 361 -5.87 -2.52 -40.53
C GLY A 361 -5.26 -2.18 -41.90
N ASP A 362 -5.01 -0.92 -42.18
CA ASP A 362 -4.50 -0.43 -43.46
C ASP A 362 -3.10 -0.95 -43.86
N LYS A 363 -2.38 -1.51 -42.89
CA LYS A 363 -1.03 -2.06 -43.10
C LYS A 363 -1.01 -3.59 -43.24
N VAL A 364 -2.18 -4.24 -43.33
CA VAL A 364 -2.27 -5.70 -43.46
C VAL A 364 -1.64 -6.18 -44.77
N ALA A 365 -0.94 -7.31 -44.71
CA ALA A 365 -0.37 -7.96 -45.89
C ALA A 365 -0.78 -9.44 -45.95
N ASN A 366 -0.78 -10.01 -47.16
CA ASN A 366 -1.11 -11.43 -47.40
C ASN A 366 0.08 -12.32 -47.06
N ILE A 367 0.40 -12.47 -45.75
CA ILE A 367 1.55 -13.21 -45.29
C ILE A 367 1.20 -14.28 -44.24
N VAL A 368 2.04 -15.30 -44.14
CA VAL A 368 2.25 -16.11 -42.93
C VAL A 368 3.40 -15.44 -42.17
N PRO A 369 3.20 -14.92 -40.96
CA PRO A 369 4.26 -14.25 -40.20
C PRO A 369 5.39 -15.21 -39.85
N ASP A 370 6.55 -14.65 -39.59
CA ASP A 370 7.76 -15.40 -39.14
C ASP A 370 7.77 -15.66 -37.64
N LYS A 371 7.11 -14.81 -36.87
CA LYS A 371 6.96 -14.96 -35.42
C LYS A 371 5.68 -14.30 -34.90
N ALA A 372 5.30 -14.69 -33.68
CA ALA A 372 4.23 -14.07 -32.88
C ALA A 372 4.70 -13.92 -31.43
N VAL A 373 4.35 -12.78 -30.81
CA VAL A 373 4.81 -12.40 -29.46
C VAL A 373 3.61 -12.13 -28.59
N ALA A 374 3.65 -12.61 -27.34
CA ALA A 374 2.75 -12.22 -26.27
C ALA A 374 3.52 -11.61 -25.10
N GLU A 375 3.06 -10.46 -24.64
CA GLU A 375 3.48 -9.83 -23.39
C GLU A 375 2.48 -10.21 -22.30
N MET A 376 2.97 -10.68 -21.18
CA MET A 376 2.15 -11.10 -20.05
C MET A 376 2.56 -10.39 -18.77
N ASP A 377 1.61 -10.09 -17.91
CA ASP A 377 1.87 -9.74 -16.52
C ASP A 377 1.30 -10.81 -15.59
N LEU A 378 2.01 -11.04 -14.51
CA LEU A 378 1.63 -11.94 -13.45
C LEU A 378 1.49 -11.13 -12.16
N ARG A 379 0.37 -11.24 -11.48
CA ARG A 379 0.27 -10.80 -10.10
C ARG A 379 0.50 -11.99 -9.20
N THR A 380 1.50 -11.86 -8.33
CA THR A 380 1.86 -12.89 -7.37
C THR A 380 1.21 -12.65 -6.01
N THR A 381 1.18 -13.64 -5.16
CA THR A 381 0.68 -13.57 -3.79
C THR A 381 1.80 -14.00 -2.82
N PRO A 382 1.71 -13.71 -1.52
CA PRO A 382 2.75 -14.09 -0.56
C PRO A 382 3.08 -15.59 -0.54
N ASP A 383 2.10 -16.42 -0.90
CA ASP A 383 2.27 -17.87 -0.98
C ASP A 383 2.81 -18.35 -2.35
N SER A 384 3.04 -17.43 -3.31
CA SER A 384 3.40 -17.75 -4.70
C SER A 384 4.78 -17.16 -5.04
N ASP A 385 5.79 -17.99 -4.98
CA ASP A 385 7.15 -17.60 -5.43
C ASP A 385 7.11 -17.25 -6.94
N PRO A 386 7.49 -16.01 -7.31
CA PRO A 386 7.54 -15.57 -8.69
C PRO A 386 8.37 -16.48 -9.60
N ALA A 387 9.57 -16.86 -9.18
CA ALA A 387 10.46 -17.71 -9.97
C ALA A 387 9.85 -19.11 -10.19
N TYR A 388 9.15 -19.63 -9.19
CA TYR A 388 8.45 -20.90 -9.31
C TYR A 388 7.31 -20.83 -10.34
N LEU A 389 6.51 -19.77 -10.35
CA LEU A 389 5.46 -19.58 -11.35
C LEU A 389 6.03 -19.51 -12.78
N GLY A 390 7.14 -18.79 -12.96
CA GLY A 390 7.85 -18.73 -14.25
C GLY A 390 8.31 -20.11 -14.72
N GLN A 391 8.87 -20.93 -13.83
CA GLN A 391 9.27 -22.32 -14.13
C GLN A 391 8.07 -23.20 -14.51
N LEU A 392 6.91 -23.02 -13.85
CA LEU A 392 5.70 -23.78 -14.19
C LEU A 392 5.20 -23.45 -15.60
N ILE A 393 5.22 -22.16 -15.97
CA ILE A 393 4.85 -21.72 -17.31
C ILE A 393 5.82 -22.30 -18.34
N GLN A 394 7.12 -22.21 -18.08
CA GLN A 394 8.14 -22.80 -18.94
C GLN A 394 7.91 -24.30 -19.16
N LYS A 395 7.71 -25.06 -18.09
CA LYS A 395 7.41 -26.49 -18.17
C LYS A 395 6.11 -26.78 -18.92
N HIS A 396 5.10 -25.88 -18.82
CA HIS A 396 3.87 -26.01 -19.58
C HIS A 396 4.13 -25.84 -21.07
N ILE A 397 4.92 -24.83 -21.49
CA ILE A 397 5.30 -24.59 -22.88
C ILE A 397 6.01 -25.84 -23.46
N GLU A 398 6.97 -26.40 -22.72
CA GLU A 398 7.68 -27.61 -23.10
C GLU A 398 6.74 -28.83 -23.26
N ARG A 399 5.78 -29.01 -22.33
CA ARG A 399 4.75 -30.06 -22.40
C ARG A 399 3.82 -29.94 -23.59
N GLN A 400 3.63 -28.71 -24.11
CA GLN A 400 2.89 -28.47 -25.37
C GLN A 400 3.75 -28.79 -26.61
N GLY A 401 4.94 -29.33 -26.41
CA GLY A 401 5.83 -29.80 -27.48
C GLY A 401 6.75 -28.73 -28.05
N TYR A 402 6.88 -27.57 -27.40
CA TYR A 402 7.80 -26.53 -27.84
C TYR A 402 9.21 -26.77 -27.33
N HIS A 403 10.20 -26.62 -28.21
CA HIS A 403 11.59 -26.49 -27.84
C HIS A 403 11.89 -25.00 -27.55
N LEU A 404 12.44 -24.74 -26.37
CA LEU A 404 12.76 -23.37 -25.94
C LEU A 404 14.18 -22.99 -26.42
N VAL A 405 14.27 -21.87 -27.11
CA VAL A 405 15.50 -21.28 -27.63
C VAL A 405 15.87 -19.99 -26.88
N LYS A 406 17.13 -19.62 -26.91
CA LYS A 406 17.64 -18.35 -26.39
C LYS A 406 17.69 -17.31 -27.51
N GLY A 407 16.61 -16.51 -27.65
CA GLY A 407 16.50 -15.52 -28.72
C GLY A 407 16.00 -16.11 -30.02
N GLU A 408 16.52 -15.68 -31.18
CA GLU A 408 16.12 -16.20 -32.49
C GLU A 408 16.65 -17.61 -32.72
N PRO A 409 15.83 -18.54 -33.23
CA PRO A 409 16.26 -19.93 -33.50
C PRO A 409 17.36 -20.00 -34.56
N THR A 410 18.33 -20.83 -34.31
CA THR A 410 19.38 -21.21 -35.29
C THR A 410 18.81 -22.09 -36.41
N ASP A 411 19.58 -22.23 -37.51
CA ASP A 411 19.20 -23.12 -38.61
C ASP A 411 19.16 -24.59 -38.20
N GLU A 412 20.02 -25.01 -37.29
CA GLU A 412 20.03 -26.34 -36.71
C GLU A 412 18.76 -26.59 -35.89
N GLU A 413 18.37 -25.65 -34.99
CA GLU A 413 17.14 -25.75 -34.20
C GLU A 413 15.92 -25.81 -35.09
N ARG A 414 15.85 -24.97 -36.14
CA ARG A 414 14.75 -24.96 -37.12
C ARG A 414 14.62 -26.24 -37.90
N SER A 415 15.75 -26.93 -38.18
CA SER A 415 15.73 -28.20 -38.90
C SER A 415 15.36 -29.39 -38.01
N ARG A 416 15.59 -29.26 -36.69
CA ARG A 416 15.40 -30.34 -35.72
C ARG A 416 14.05 -30.32 -35.03
N TYR A 417 13.50 -29.14 -34.76
CA TYR A 417 12.29 -28.98 -33.96
C TYR A 417 11.16 -28.28 -34.78
N ASP A 418 9.96 -28.87 -34.74
CA ASP A 418 8.79 -28.34 -35.47
C ASP A 418 8.07 -27.21 -34.73
N LYS A 419 8.26 -27.12 -33.41
CA LYS A 419 7.70 -26.05 -32.55
C LYS A 419 8.81 -25.38 -31.76
N LEU A 420 9.05 -24.11 -32.07
CA LEU A 420 10.08 -23.30 -31.44
C LEU A 420 9.47 -22.11 -30.72
N ALA A 421 9.92 -21.85 -29.52
CA ALA A 421 9.56 -20.69 -28.74
C ALA A 421 10.72 -20.14 -27.91
N SER A 422 10.68 -18.87 -27.58
CA SER A 422 11.49 -18.30 -26.50
C SER A 422 10.56 -17.79 -25.40
N PHE A 423 11.00 -17.96 -24.18
CA PHE A 423 10.28 -17.50 -22.99
C PHE A 423 11.25 -16.78 -22.07
N SER A 424 10.93 -15.55 -21.70
CA SER A 424 11.63 -14.78 -20.70
C SER A 424 10.69 -14.39 -19.57
N TYR A 425 11.22 -14.37 -18.36
CA TYR A 425 10.48 -14.03 -17.16
C TYR A 425 11.33 -13.09 -16.30
N GLN A 426 10.73 -12.02 -15.81
CA GLN A 426 11.37 -11.04 -14.94
C GLN A 426 10.46 -10.72 -13.77
N SER A 427 10.99 -10.80 -12.54
CA SER A 427 10.34 -10.19 -11.39
C SER A 427 10.51 -8.67 -11.51
N GLU A 428 9.42 -7.94 -11.59
CA GLU A 428 9.45 -6.47 -11.65
C GLU A 428 9.19 -5.93 -10.26
N GLY A 429 10.20 -5.41 -9.64
CA GLY A 429 10.13 -4.59 -8.43
C GLY A 429 8.86 -4.74 -7.58
N GLY A 430 8.95 -5.26 -6.40
CA GLY A 430 7.83 -5.48 -5.53
C GLY A 430 7.35 -6.93 -5.50
N GLU A 431 7.86 -7.68 -4.53
CA GLU A 431 7.33 -8.98 -4.16
C GLU A 431 6.02 -8.81 -3.38
N ALA A 432 5.20 -9.85 -3.39
CA ALA A 432 4.00 -9.88 -2.55
C ALA A 432 4.40 -10.01 -1.07
N ALA A 433 3.66 -9.33 -0.20
CA ALA A 433 3.81 -9.47 1.24
C ALA A 433 2.46 -9.72 1.92
N GLY A 434 2.48 -10.43 3.03
CA GLY A 434 1.29 -10.70 3.84
C GLY A 434 1.59 -10.70 5.33
N SER A 435 0.66 -10.16 6.11
CA SER A 435 0.62 -10.20 7.56
C SER A 435 -0.64 -10.93 8.02
N GLN A 436 -0.58 -11.55 9.20
CA GLN A 436 -1.75 -12.17 9.77
C GLN A 436 -2.75 -11.11 10.24
N ILE A 437 -4.04 -11.29 9.90
CA ILE A 437 -5.09 -10.33 10.26
C ILE A 437 -5.28 -10.22 11.77
N ASP A 438 -5.09 -11.31 12.49
CA ASP A 438 -5.13 -11.41 13.95
C ASP A 438 -3.78 -11.16 14.65
N SER A 439 -2.78 -10.70 13.89
CA SER A 439 -1.49 -10.27 14.46
C SER A 439 -1.67 -9.17 15.51
N PRO A 440 -0.71 -8.98 16.43
CA PRO A 440 -0.80 -7.90 17.42
C PRO A 440 -1.07 -6.52 16.80
N VAL A 441 -0.40 -6.18 15.69
CA VAL A 441 -0.63 -4.91 14.98
C VAL A 441 -2.03 -4.84 14.37
N GLY A 442 -2.54 -5.96 13.83
CA GLY A 442 -3.88 -6.03 13.25
C GLY A 442 -4.96 -5.82 14.29
N GLN A 443 -4.84 -6.47 15.44
CA GLN A 443 -5.77 -6.30 16.56
C GLN A 443 -5.70 -4.90 17.17
N TRP A 444 -4.50 -4.37 17.37
CA TRP A 444 -4.29 -3.01 17.87
C TRP A 444 -4.90 -1.97 16.94
N ALA A 445 -4.60 -2.03 15.65
CA ALA A 445 -5.13 -1.10 14.66
C ALA A 445 -6.66 -1.21 14.53
N TYR A 446 -7.21 -2.44 14.59
CA TYR A 446 -8.66 -2.64 14.57
C TYR A 446 -9.36 -1.99 15.78
N ARG A 447 -8.78 -2.14 17.00
CA ARG A 447 -9.28 -1.45 18.19
C ARG A 447 -9.21 0.07 18.01
N ALA A 448 -8.05 0.60 17.59
CA ALA A 448 -7.88 2.03 17.37
C ALA A 448 -8.93 2.63 16.44
N LEU A 449 -9.20 1.97 15.31
CA LEU A 449 -10.22 2.42 14.36
C LEU A 449 -11.65 2.25 14.91
N SER A 450 -11.93 1.16 15.62
CA SER A 450 -13.25 0.92 16.21
C SER A 450 -13.56 1.94 17.32
N ASP A 451 -12.57 2.29 18.15
CA ASP A 451 -12.72 3.29 19.20
C ASP A 451 -12.88 4.69 18.58
N THR A 452 -12.12 5.02 17.52
CA THR A 452 -12.16 6.33 16.86
C THR A 452 -13.45 6.59 16.07
N PHE A 453 -14.00 5.57 15.38
CA PHE A 453 -15.12 5.75 14.44
C PHE A 453 -16.40 5.05 14.88
N GLY A 454 -16.37 4.35 16.00
CA GLY A 454 -17.45 3.50 16.48
C GLY A 454 -17.32 2.06 15.95
N ALA A 455 -17.83 1.13 16.75
CA ALA A 455 -17.78 -0.29 16.41
C ALA A 455 -18.75 -0.70 15.29
N LYS A 456 -19.67 0.18 14.88
CA LYS A 456 -20.62 -0.09 13.79
C LYS A 456 -20.84 1.16 12.93
N PRO A 457 -20.68 1.06 11.61
CA PRO A 457 -20.22 -0.14 10.88
C PRO A 457 -18.74 -0.45 11.19
N GLU A 458 -18.41 -1.73 11.31
CA GLU A 458 -17.04 -2.19 11.61
C GLU A 458 -16.02 -1.67 10.59
N PRO A 459 -14.76 -1.41 10.98
CA PRO A 459 -13.67 -1.18 10.04
C PRO A 459 -13.58 -2.33 9.02
N VAL A 460 -13.32 -2.00 7.76
CA VAL A 460 -13.17 -3.00 6.70
C VAL A 460 -11.82 -3.68 6.84
N ARG A 461 -11.80 -5.01 6.81
CA ARG A 461 -10.57 -5.81 6.86
C ARG A 461 -10.36 -6.52 5.54
N ILE A 462 -9.32 -6.14 4.82
CA ILE A 462 -8.95 -6.69 3.51
C ILE A 462 -7.69 -7.54 3.68
N ARG A 463 -7.77 -8.81 3.28
CA ARG A 463 -6.61 -9.71 3.40
C ARG A 463 -5.48 -9.29 2.46
N MET A 464 -5.81 -8.80 1.26
CA MET A 464 -4.81 -8.43 0.26
C MET A 464 -5.35 -7.38 -0.71
N MET A 465 -4.60 -6.32 -0.93
CA MET A 465 -4.88 -5.33 -1.97
C MET A 465 -4.24 -5.71 -3.31
N GLY A 466 -4.80 -5.18 -4.40
CA GLY A 466 -4.33 -5.47 -5.76
C GLY A 466 -3.05 -4.72 -6.16
N GLY A 467 -2.76 -3.57 -5.53
CA GLY A 467 -1.56 -2.77 -5.76
C GLY A 467 -0.31 -3.42 -5.17
N THR A 468 0.84 -2.88 -5.51
CA THR A 468 2.14 -3.29 -4.97
C THR A 468 2.73 -2.10 -4.23
N VAL A 469 3.16 -2.31 -3.00
CA VAL A 469 3.92 -1.37 -2.16
C VAL A 469 5.19 -2.09 -1.68
N PRO A 470 6.26 -1.40 -1.29
CA PRO A 470 7.56 -2.02 -1.00
C PRO A 470 7.59 -2.80 0.33
N THR A 471 6.45 -3.37 0.73
CA THR A 471 6.28 -4.04 2.03
C THR A 471 7.19 -5.26 2.17
N ALA A 472 7.38 -6.03 1.09
CA ALA A 472 8.24 -7.22 1.12
C ALA A 472 9.70 -6.85 1.39
N GLU A 473 10.18 -5.78 0.77
CA GLU A 473 11.53 -5.23 0.96
C GLU A 473 11.71 -4.74 2.39
N ILE A 474 10.70 -4.05 2.93
CA ILE A 474 10.71 -3.52 4.30
C ILE A 474 10.74 -4.66 5.32
N VAL A 475 9.84 -5.64 5.21
CA VAL A 475 9.76 -6.75 6.19
C VAL A 475 10.92 -7.73 6.08
N ARG A 476 11.61 -7.78 4.94
CA ARG A 476 12.86 -8.56 4.81
C ARG A 476 13.97 -7.98 5.69
N VAL A 477 14.03 -6.65 5.84
CA VAL A 477 15.00 -5.97 6.70
C VAL A 477 14.51 -5.91 8.15
N LEU A 478 13.25 -5.61 8.36
CA LEU A 478 12.59 -5.50 9.65
C LEU A 478 11.48 -6.57 9.75
N PRO A 479 11.81 -7.81 10.18
CA PRO A 479 10.86 -8.92 10.20
C PRO A 479 9.85 -8.80 11.35
N VAL A 480 8.99 -7.80 11.28
CA VAL A 480 7.90 -7.52 12.21
C VAL A 480 6.55 -7.50 11.48
N PRO A 481 5.43 -7.73 12.18
CA PRO A 481 4.12 -7.66 11.56
C PRO A 481 3.80 -6.24 11.08
N PHE A 482 3.01 -6.15 10.00
CA PHE A 482 2.59 -4.88 9.43
C PHE A 482 1.08 -4.82 9.20
N ALA A 483 0.56 -3.61 9.07
CA ALA A 483 -0.76 -3.31 8.54
C ALA A 483 -0.69 -2.11 7.60
N ILE A 484 -1.37 -2.18 6.47
CA ILE A 484 -1.58 -1.05 5.57
C ILE A 484 -2.90 -0.41 5.97
N ILE A 485 -2.87 0.88 6.26
CA ILE A 485 -4.02 1.65 6.72
C ILE A 485 -4.19 2.86 5.79
N PRO A 486 -4.89 2.66 4.65
CA PRO A 486 -5.10 3.72 3.69
C PRO A 486 -6.01 4.82 4.26
N LEU A 487 -5.75 6.07 3.87
CA LEU A 487 -6.42 7.25 4.41
C LEU A 487 -7.23 8.02 3.37
N VAL A 488 -7.04 7.73 2.08
CA VAL A 488 -7.55 8.54 0.99
C VAL A 488 -8.75 7.90 0.28
N ASN A 489 -9.57 8.72 -0.36
CA ASN A 489 -10.76 8.24 -1.08
C ASN A 489 -10.42 7.30 -2.25
N ALA A 490 -11.25 6.29 -2.49
CA ALA A 490 -11.03 5.28 -3.51
C ALA A 490 -11.04 5.82 -4.96
N ASP A 491 -11.66 6.97 -5.18
CA ASP A 491 -11.82 7.62 -6.49
C ASP A 491 -10.91 8.85 -6.63
N ASN A 492 -9.70 8.76 -6.09
CA ASN A 492 -8.72 9.86 -6.03
C ASN A 492 -7.92 10.09 -7.31
N ASN A 493 -8.04 9.24 -8.32
CA ASN A 493 -7.25 9.27 -9.57
C ASN A 493 -5.72 9.19 -9.35
N GLN A 494 -5.24 8.53 -8.29
CA GLN A 494 -3.80 8.32 -8.13
C GLN A 494 -3.19 7.71 -9.41
N HIS A 495 -1.93 8.01 -9.70
CA HIS A 495 -1.19 7.65 -10.92
C HIS A 495 -1.75 8.24 -12.23
N ALA A 496 -2.85 8.98 -12.19
CA ALA A 496 -3.46 9.65 -13.35
C ALA A 496 -3.46 11.17 -13.23
N ALA A 497 -3.84 11.85 -14.30
CA ALA A 497 -4.10 13.28 -14.25
C ALA A 497 -5.35 13.57 -13.40
N ASN A 498 -5.39 14.76 -12.81
CA ASN A 498 -6.47 15.19 -11.92
C ASN A 498 -6.59 14.36 -10.64
N GLU A 499 -5.47 13.87 -10.14
CA GLU A 499 -5.39 13.29 -8.80
C GLU A 499 -5.96 14.25 -7.76
N ASN A 500 -6.69 13.70 -6.76
CA ASN A 500 -7.41 14.54 -5.84
C ASN A 500 -7.65 13.86 -4.48
N LEU A 501 -7.68 14.66 -3.44
CA LEU A 501 -8.04 14.25 -2.09
C LEU A 501 -9.35 14.90 -1.64
N ARG A 502 -10.30 14.08 -1.21
CA ARG A 502 -11.56 14.51 -0.60
C ARG A 502 -11.29 15.04 0.81
N MET A 503 -11.77 16.23 1.13
CA MET A 503 -11.44 16.89 2.40
C MET A 503 -12.02 16.18 3.61
N GLY A 504 -13.17 15.52 3.48
CA GLY A 504 -13.69 14.62 4.50
C GLY A 504 -12.76 13.45 4.83
N ASN A 505 -12.01 12.95 3.83
CA ASN A 505 -10.97 11.92 4.06
C ASN A 505 -9.75 12.50 4.75
N TYR A 506 -9.37 13.75 4.46
CA TYR A 506 -8.29 14.41 5.20
C TYR A 506 -8.62 14.47 6.71
N VAL A 507 -9.82 14.93 7.08
CA VAL A 507 -10.25 15.00 8.48
C VAL A 507 -10.32 13.59 9.12
N SER A 508 -10.88 12.62 8.41
CA SER A 508 -10.94 11.24 8.93
C SER A 508 -9.56 10.60 9.06
N GLY A 509 -8.63 10.94 8.16
CA GLY A 509 -7.24 10.51 8.24
C GLY A 509 -6.52 11.07 9.48
N VAL A 510 -6.74 12.35 9.79
CA VAL A 510 -6.25 12.95 11.06
C VAL A 510 -6.75 12.16 12.27
N ARG A 511 -8.05 11.82 12.31
CA ARG A 511 -8.62 10.99 13.38
C ARG A 511 -8.03 9.59 13.44
N THR A 512 -7.82 8.97 12.28
CA THR A 512 -7.21 7.63 12.16
C THR A 512 -5.81 7.63 12.77
N VAL A 513 -4.95 8.53 12.33
CA VAL A 513 -3.55 8.59 12.81
C VAL A 513 -3.50 8.97 14.30
N TYR A 514 -4.34 9.89 14.74
CA TYR A 514 -4.46 10.24 16.17
C TYR A 514 -4.87 9.01 17.00
N GLY A 515 -5.91 8.28 16.57
CA GLY A 515 -6.38 7.06 17.22
C GLY A 515 -5.29 5.99 17.31
N LEU A 516 -4.54 5.77 16.23
CA LEU A 516 -3.39 4.85 16.23
C LEU A 516 -2.30 5.28 17.22
N MET A 517 -1.94 6.55 17.25
CA MET A 517 -0.91 7.04 18.18
C MET A 517 -1.34 6.97 19.66
N THR A 518 -2.62 7.11 19.96
CA THR A 518 -3.15 7.16 21.33
C THR A 518 -3.65 5.82 21.85
N GLN A 519 -3.85 4.84 20.97
CA GLN A 519 -4.23 3.47 21.34
C GLN A 519 -3.04 2.74 21.96
N ALA A 520 -3.20 2.17 23.14
CA ALA A 520 -2.21 1.27 23.72
C ALA A 520 -2.11 -0.01 22.87
N PHE A 521 -0.87 -0.42 22.59
CA PHE A 521 -0.57 -1.57 21.73
C PHE A 521 -0.92 -2.91 22.36
#